data_92bda05c7b49b1dc0e32f82d1ffebf86
#
_entry.id   92bda05c7b49b1dc0e32f82d1ffebf86
#
_cell.length_a   1.000
_cell.length_b   1.000
_cell.length_c   1.000
_cell.angle_alpha   90.00
_cell.angle_beta   90.00
_cell.angle_gamma   90.00
#
_symmetry.space_group_name_H-M   'P 1'
#
loop_
_entity.id
_entity.type
_entity.pdbx_description
1 polymer ?
#
loop_
_entity_poly.entity_id
_entity_poly.type
_entity_poly.pdbx_seq_one_letter_code
_entity_poly.pdbx_strand_id
1 'polypeptide(L)'
;MKKMLAWMLAMLFIVVCPAFAEAAEETAETAAAEETAETAETEEAAAEETADPEADCIGEHATIEVNGVSLYYAVAGEGKPVVLVHGNGGSHTAFTVEMQQLVDAGYQVYALDSRGQGANEPLDEYHYADMAEDVYQFITALGLEQPAYYGWSDGGIIGLTLELAHPGTLSLMAISGTNLYPDGADPELMEYFAAENEANPDPLVTLMLTEPDIDPADLASIDIPVLVTAGSEDVILAEHTQLIADSLPNSELVIVDGEDHSSYIQGSEIMGNLLIDFLQEHGY
;
A
#
# COMPACT_ATOMS: atom_id res chain seq x y z
N MET A 1 23.89 -4.95 -5.21
CA MET A 1 24.27 -3.75 -5.95
C MET A 1 23.43 -3.51 -7.22
N LYS A 2 23.32 -4.41 -8.21
CA LYS A 2 22.49 -4.12 -9.42
C LYS A 2 20.98 -4.25 -9.17
N LYS A 3 20.53 -5.13 -8.29
CA LYS A 3 19.13 -5.28 -7.90
C LYS A 3 18.68 -4.15 -6.97
N MET A 4 19.52 -3.73 -6.01
CA MET A 4 19.29 -2.53 -5.17
C MET A 4 19.12 -1.25 -5.99
N LEU A 5 19.93 -1.07 -7.07
CA LEU A 5 19.84 0.12 -7.90
C LEU A 5 18.52 0.19 -8.70
N ALA A 6 17.90 -0.95 -9.04
CA ALA A 6 16.60 -1.00 -9.69
C ALA A 6 15.45 -0.66 -8.73
N TRP A 7 15.57 -1.05 -7.46
CA TRP A 7 14.64 -0.71 -6.38
C TRP A 7 14.69 0.79 -6.01
N MET A 8 15.91 1.33 -5.90
CA MET A 8 16.13 2.76 -5.67
C MET A 8 15.51 3.62 -6.79
N LEU A 9 15.50 3.12 -8.03
CA LEU A 9 14.85 3.81 -9.15
C LEU A 9 13.31 3.70 -9.12
N ALA A 10 12.73 2.62 -8.60
CA ALA A 10 11.28 2.46 -8.49
C ALA A 10 10.68 3.34 -7.37
N MET A 11 11.36 3.47 -6.23
CA MET A 11 10.95 4.41 -5.17
C MET A 11 11.18 5.88 -5.55
N LEU A 12 12.19 6.17 -6.38
CA LEU A 12 12.45 7.55 -6.84
C LEU A 12 11.39 8.07 -7.84
N PHE A 13 10.63 7.19 -8.49
CA PHE A 13 9.57 7.60 -9.43
C PHE A 13 8.27 8.02 -8.72
N ILE A 14 8.10 7.71 -7.42
CA ILE A 14 6.92 8.08 -6.63
C ILE A 14 6.98 9.56 -6.14
N VAL A 15 8.15 10.20 -6.17
CA VAL A 15 8.37 11.54 -5.58
C VAL A 15 8.58 12.66 -6.64
N VAL A 16 8.37 12.43 -7.94
CA VAL A 16 8.48 13.50 -8.93
C VAL A 16 7.09 13.99 -9.36
N CYS A 17 6.56 14.96 -8.65
CA CYS A 17 5.50 15.84 -9.12
C CYS A 17 5.97 16.58 -10.39
N PRO A 18 5.25 16.56 -11.53
CA PRO A 18 5.64 17.29 -12.74
C PRO A 18 5.22 18.75 -12.65
N ALA A 19 6.06 19.58 -12.08
CA ALA A 19 5.98 21.01 -12.25
C ALA A 19 7.29 21.49 -12.86
N PHE A 20 7.39 21.44 -14.18
CA PHE A 20 8.19 22.29 -15.06
C PHE A 20 8.37 21.60 -16.43
N ALA A 21 7.43 21.81 -17.32
CA ALA A 21 7.66 21.61 -18.76
C ALA A 21 6.88 22.68 -19.55
N GLU A 22 7.47 23.84 -19.65
CA GLU A 22 7.13 24.78 -20.74
C GLU A 22 8.43 25.33 -21.31
N ALA A 23 8.56 25.16 -22.63
CA ALA A 23 9.53 25.72 -23.55
C ALA A 23 10.61 24.78 -24.10
N ALA A 24 10.29 24.20 -25.26
CA ALA A 24 11.12 24.24 -26.46
C ALA A 24 10.40 23.53 -27.63
N GLU A 25 9.58 24.28 -28.38
CA GLU A 25 9.29 23.97 -29.78
C GLU A 25 10.47 24.44 -30.63
N GLU A 26 10.93 23.65 -31.58
CA GLU A 26 11.01 23.92 -33.00
C GLU A 26 12.04 23.06 -33.74
N THR A 27 11.58 22.63 -34.94
CA THR A 27 12.30 22.16 -36.14
C THR A 27 12.84 20.71 -36.16
N ALA A 28 12.55 19.89 -37.12
CA ALA A 28 12.25 19.94 -38.59
C ALA A 28 11.75 18.58 -39.07
N GLU A 29 10.79 18.54 -39.79
CA GLU A 29 10.39 18.25 -41.19
C GLU A 29 11.16 17.17 -41.96
N THR A 30 10.35 16.23 -42.52
CA THR A 30 10.42 15.46 -43.75
C THR A 30 11.39 14.30 -43.91
N ALA A 31 10.85 13.10 -44.16
CA ALA A 31 10.85 12.47 -45.48
C ALA A 31 10.05 11.14 -45.47
N ALA A 32 9.28 11.04 -46.55
CA ALA A 32 8.31 9.99 -46.85
C ALA A 32 8.90 8.72 -47.49
N ALA A 33 8.07 7.69 -47.43
CA ALA A 33 7.62 6.84 -48.52
C ALA A 33 8.07 5.36 -48.56
N GLU A 34 7.00 4.57 -48.67
CA GLU A 34 6.73 3.35 -49.48
C GLU A 34 7.19 1.99 -48.94
N GLU A 35 6.20 1.25 -48.51
CA GLU A 35 5.40 0.19 -49.18
C GLU A 35 6.10 -1.15 -49.31
N THR A 36 5.63 -2.19 -48.67
CA THR A 36 5.00 -3.37 -49.27
C THR A 36 4.37 -4.29 -48.23
N ALA A 37 3.14 -4.70 -48.54
CA ALA A 37 2.37 -5.72 -47.85
C ALA A 37 2.85 -7.13 -48.19
N GLU A 38 2.78 -8.04 -47.18
CA GLU A 38 2.39 -9.46 -47.45
C GLU A 38 1.99 -10.19 -46.16
N THR A 39 0.73 -10.55 -46.14
CA THR A 39 -0.06 -11.67 -45.57
C THR A 39 0.44 -12.46 -44.37
N ALA A 40 -0.33 -12.37 -43.30
CA ALA A 40 -1.08 -13.37 -42.52
C ALA A 40 -0.38 -14.67 -42.12
N GLU A 41 -0.28 -14.88 -40.84
CA GLU A 41 -0.77 -16.09 -40.15
C GLU A 41 -1.04 -15.79 -38.70
N THR A 42 -2.25 -16.11 -38.26
CA THR A 42 -2.80 -15.95 -36.91
C THR A 42 -2.17 -16.96 -35.98
N GLU A 43 -1.32 -16.54 -35.08
CA GLU A 43 -1.10 -17.22 -33.80
C GLU A 43 -1.76 -16.38 -32.68
N GLU A 44 -2.80 -16.96 -32.12
CA GLU A 44 -3.51 -16.50 -30.97
C GLU A 44 -2.58 -16.72 -29.75
N ALA A 45 -1.68 -15.77 -29.51
CA ALA A 45 -0.97 -15.67 -28.27
C ALA A 45 -1.92 -14.97 -27.30
N ALA A 46 -2.34 -15.70 -26.26
CA ALA A 46 -2.99 -15.10 -25.09
C ALA A 46 -2.03 -14.01 -24.57
N ALA A 47 -2.41 -12.76 -24.78
CA ALA A 47 -1.75 -11.64 -24.14
C ALA A 47 -2.04 -11.79 -22.64
N GLU A 48 -1.02 -12.04 -21.84
CA GLU A 48 -1.03 -11.63 -20.43
C GLU A 48 -1.26 -10.12 -20.47
N GLU A 49 -2.45 -9.71 -20.08
CA GLU A 49 -2.81 -8.31 -19.90
C GLU A 49 -2.02 -7.84 -18.67
N THR A 50 -0.83 -7.29 -18.89
CA THR A 50 -0.09 -6.61 -17.83
C THR A 50 -0.96 -5.44 -17.40
N ALA A 51 -1.38 -5.42 -16.14
CA ALA A 51 -2.14 -4.34 -15.57
C ALA A 51 -1.45 -3.00 -15.89
N ASP A 52 -2.23 -2.02 -16.34
CA ASP A 52 -1.74 -0.66 -16.57
C ASP A 52 -1.38 -0.04 -15.21
N PRO A 53 -0.12 0.31 -14.95
CA PRO A 53 0.27 0.89 -13.67
C PRO A 53 -0.32 2.28 -13.44
N GLU A 54 -0.98 2.90 -14.43
CA GLU A 54 -1.73 4.15 -14.32
C GLU A 54 -3.25 3.91 -14.23
N ALA A 55 -3.71 2.64 -14.18
CA ALA A 55 -5.13 2.33 -14.05
C ALA A 55 -5.63 2.74 -12.67
N ASP A 56 -6.69 3.54 -12.64
CA ASP A 56 -7.35 3.94 -11.40
C ASP A 56 -8.17 2.77 -10.81
N CYS A 57 -8.45 2.81 -9.51
CA CYS A 57 -9.32 1.82 -8.88
C CYS A 57 -10.74 1.87 -9.45
N ILE A 58 -11.39 0.71 -9.46
CA ILE A 58 -12.80 0.61 -9.85
C ILE A 58 -13.71 1.31 -8.84
N GLY A 59 -14.90 1.71 -9.29
CA GLY A 59 -15.96 2.20 -8.41
C GLY A 59 -16.11 3.72 -8.38
N GLU A 60 -16.66 4.22 -7.30
CA GLU A 60 -16.90 5.64 -7.08
C GLU A 60 -15.76 6.23 -6.24
N HIS A 61 -15.40 7.48 -6.54
CA HIS A 61 -14.38 8.22 -5.83
C HIS A 61 -15.02 9.35 -5.05
N ALA A 62 -14.59 9.53 -3.81
CA ALA A 62 -15.17 10.54 -2.92
C ALA A 62 -14.13 11.10 -1.96
N THR A 63 -14.50 12.15 -1.25
CA THR A 63 -13.75 12.72 -0.14
C THR A 63 -14.61 12.79 1.10
N ILE A 64 -13.97 12.70 2.27
CA ILE A 64 -14.62 12.83 3.57
C ILE A 64 -13.76 13.67 4.51
N GLU A 65 -14.41 14.56 5.26
CA GLU A 65 -13.74 15.38 6.27
C GLU A 65 -13.68 14.60 7.59
N VAL A 66 -12.47 14.22 8.02
CA VAL A 66 -12.22 13.52 9.29
C VAL A 66 -10.94 14.05 9.92
N ASN A 67 -10.87 14.10 11.23
CA ASN A 67 -9.68 14.48 12.00
C ASN A 67 -8.97 15.75 11.50
N GLY A 68 -9.75 16.72 10.96
CA GLY A 68 -9.23 18.00 10.46
C GLY A 68 -8.57 17.97 9.08
N VAL A 69 -8.68 16.85 8.35
CA VAL A 69 -8.19 16.71 6.97
C VAL A 69 -9.31 16.19 6.06
N SER A 70 -9.18 16.45 4.76
CA SER A 70 -10.01 15.83 3.72
C SER A 70 -9.30 14.57 3.24
N LEU A 71 -9.94 13.41 3.38
CA LEU A 71 -9.41 12.14 2.88
C LEU A 71 -10.13 11.73 1.59
N TYR A 72 -9.35 11.47 0.56
CA TYR A 72 -9.80 10.88 -0.68
C TYR A 72 -9.87 9.35 -0.55
N TYR A 73 -10.86 8.73 -1.18
CA TYR A 73 -10.98 7.28 -1.24
C TYR A 73 -11.75 6.81 -2.47
N ALA A 74 -11.45 5.59 -2.91
CA ALA A 74 -12.24 4.85 -3.88
C ALA A 74 -13.13 3.84 -3.15
N VAL A 75 -14.38 3.63 -3.62
CA VAL A 75 -15.31 2.63 -3.06
C VAL A 75 -16.00 1.85 -4.16
N ALA A 76 -16.03 0.53 -4.04
CA ALA A 76 -16.72 -0.36 -4.98
C ALA A 76 -17.31 -1.58 -4.29
N GLY A 77 -18.24 -2.25 -4.98
CA GLY A 77 -18.89 -3.47 -4.50
C GLY A 77 -19.99 -3.24 -3.48
N GLU A 78 -20.53 -4.34 -3.00
CA GLU A 78 -21.56 -4.42 -1.96
C GLU A 78 -21.21 -5.61 -1.04
N GLY A 79 -21.60 -5.57 0.23
CA GLY A 79 -21.36 -6.67 1.16
C GLY A 79 -20.67 -6.20 2.43
N LYS A 80 -19.91 -7.08 3.07
CA LYS A 80 -19.12 -6.73 4.26
C LYS A 80 -17.98 -5.76 3.88
N PRO A 81 -17.71 -4.72 4.69
CA PRO A 81 -16.75 -3.69 4.34
C PRO A 81 -15.29 -4.13 4.57
N VAL A 82 -14.43 -3.88 3.59
CA VAL A 82 -12.97 -4.05 3.68
C VAL A 82 -12.31 -2.70 3.43
N VAL A 83 -11.42 -2.28 4.32
CA VAL A 83 -10.65 -1.03 4.22
C VAL A 83 -9.23 -1.35 3.83
N LEU A 84 -8.71 -0.72 2.77
CA LEU A 84 -7.36 -0.87 2.25
C LEU A 84 -6.56 0.42 2.45
N VAL A 85 -5.34 0.33 2.99
CA VAL A 85 -4.47 1.49 3.26
C VAL A 85 -3.06 1.22 2.75
N HIS A 86 -2.59 2.09 1.85
CA HIS A 86 -1.33 1.98 1.12
C HIS A 86 -0.08 2.28 1.97
N GLY A 87 1.10 1.99 1.40
CA GLY A 87 2.40 2.31 1.97
C GLY A 87 2.82 3.77 1.77
N ASN A 88 3.99 4.12 2.32
CA ASN A 88 4.55 5.48 2.27
C ASN A 88 4.60 6.04 0.84
N GLY A 89 4.12 7.27 0.67
CA GLY A 89 4.10 7.97 -0.62
C GLY A 89 3.17 7.38 -1.67
N GLY A 90 2.38 6.36 -1.34
CA GLY A 90 1.45 5.70 -2.25
C GLY A 90 0.10 6.37 -2.38
N SER A 91 -0.86 5.61 -2.90
CA SER A 91 -2.26 5.99 -3.03
C SER A 91 -3.16 4.76 -3.11
N HIS A 92 -4.48 4.97 -3.12
CA HIS A 92 -5.48 3.92 -3.36
C HIS A 92 -5.19 3.08 -4.62
N THR A 93 -4.51 3.65 -5.64
CA THR A 93 -4.19 2.94 -6.88
C THR A 93 -3.22 1.77 -6.71
N ALA A 94 -2.55 1.68 -5.56
CA ALA A 94 -1.73 0.51 -5.22
C ALA A 94 -2.54 -0.80 -5.20
N PHE A 95 -3.86 -0.72 -5.00
CA PHE A 95 -4.75 -1.85 -4.77
C PHE A 95 -5.74 -2.12 -5.91
N THR A 96 -5.44 -1.69 -7.14
CA THR A 96 -6.35 -1.91 -8.29
C THR A 96 -6.74 -3.36 -8.49
N VAL A 97 -5.82 -4.29 -8.33
CA VAL A 97 -6.05 -5.73 -8.50
C VAL A 97 -6.81 -6.31 -7.30
N GLU A 98 -6.34 -6.05 -6.09
CA GLU A 98 -6.98 -6.52 -4.85
C GLU A 98 -8.41 -6.01 -4.73
N MET A 99 -8.65 -4.75 -5.08
CA MET A 99 -9.97 -4.16 -5.02
C MET A 99 -10.95 -4.89 -5.97
N GLN A 100 -10.52 -5.20 -7.21
CA GLN A 100 -11.34 -5.97 -8.15
C GLN A 100 -11.60 -7.38 -7.62
N GLN A 101 -10.58 -8.09 -7.13
CA GLN A 101 -10.71 -9.45 -6.60
C GLN A 101 -11.69 -9.51 -5.41
N LEU A 102 -11.58 -8.57 -4.47
CA LEU A 102 -12.45 -8.48 -3.31
C LEU A 102 -13.91 -8.15 -3.69
N VAL A 103 -14.11 -7.26 -4.65
CA VAL A 103 -15.46 -6.96 -5.19
C VAL A 103 -16.05 -8.18 -5.86
N ASP A 104 -15.30 -8.92 -6.67
CA ASP A 104 -15.74 -10.15 -7.32
C ASP A 104 -16.04 -11.27 -6.29
N ALA A 105 -15.36 -11.24 -5.13
CA ALA A 105 -15.64 -12.12 -4.01
C ALA A 105 -16.86 -11.70 -3.15
N GLY A 106 -17.48 -10.54 -3.44
CA GLY A 106 -18.71 -10.07 -2.81
C GLY A 106 -18.51 -9.17 -1.58
N TYR A 107 -17.37 -8.47 -1.51
CA TYR A 107 -17.11 -7.48 -0.48
C TYR A 107 -17.38 -6.05 -0.98
N GLN A 108 -17.65 -5.15 -0.05
CA GLN A 108 -17.60 -3.70 -0.30
C GLN A 108 -16.22 -3.19 0.12
N VAL A 109 -15.49 -2.61 -0.82
CA VAL A 109 -14.08 -2.26 -0.63
C VAL A 109 -13.88 -0.74 -0.64
N TYR A 110 -13.14 -0.25 0.32
CA TYR A 110 -12.73 1.15 0.48
C TYR A 110 -11.22 1.22 0.41
N ALA A 111 -10.65 1.81 -0.63
CA ALA A 111 -9.21 2.06 -0.75
C ALA A 111 -8.93 3.54 -0.47
N LEU A 112 -8.21 3.83 0.61
CA LEU A 112 -7.98 5.18 1.12
C LEU A 112 -6.64 5.73 0.61
N ASP A 113 -6.63 7.04 0.34
CA ASP A 113 -5.40 7.82 0.34
C ASP A 113 -5.13 8.32 1.77
N SER A 114 -3.96 8.02 2.31
CA SER A 114 -3.55 8.53 3.62
C SER A 114 -3.42 10.06 3.59
N ARG A 115 -3.58 10.71 4.77
CA ARG A 115 -3.43 12.18 4.87
C ARG A 115 -2.17 12.66 4.15
N GLY A 116 -2.31 13.71 3.35
CA GLY A 116 -1.20 14.33 2.64
C GLY A 116 -0.57 13.52 1.51
N GLN A 117 -1.16 12.38 1.12
CA GLN A 117 -0.65 11.46 0.11
C GLN A 117 -1.72 11.17 -0.96
N GLY A 118 -1.32 10.60 -2.08
CA GLY A 118 -2.22 10.32 -3.19
C GLY A 118 -2.90 11.58 -3.74
N ALA A 119 -4.22 11.62 -3.74
CA ALA A 119 -5.02 12.78 -4.18
C ALA A 119 -5.22 13.84 -3.06
N ASN A 120 -4.71 13.60 -1.85
CA ASN A 120 -4.80 14.56 -0.75
C ASN A 120 -3.70 15.61 -0.82
N GLU A 121 -4.00 16.85 -0.37
CA GLU A 121 -3.03 17.93 -0.31
C GLU A 121 -1.86 17.57 0.63
N PRO A 122 -0.59 17.73 0.19
CA PRO A 122 0.58 17.42 1.00
C PRO A 122 0.64 18.19 2.32
N LEU A 123 1.27 17.61 3.34
CA LEU A 123 1.46 18.19 4.66
C LEU A 123 2.97 18.40 4.95
N ASP A 124 3.26 19.31 5.88
CA ASP A 124 4.63 19.60 6.30
C ASP A 124 5.14 18.58 7.36
N GLU A 125 4.25 17.79 7.97
CA GLU A 125 4.58 16.84 9.04
C GLU A 125 3.55 15.69 9.05
N TYR A 126 4.02 14.48 9.35
CA TYR A 126 3.22 13.27 9.39
C TYR A 126 3.50 12.46 10.65
N HIS A 127 2.42 11.84 11.20
CA HIS A 127 2.51 10.92 12.33
C HIS A 127 1.57 9.73 12.13
N TYR A 128 2.02 8.50 12.39
CA TYR A 128 1.15 7.32 12.28
C TYR A 128 -0.04 7.36 13.24
N ALA A 129 0.11 7.99 14.41
CA ALA A 129 -1.00 8.18 15.34
C ALA A 129 -2.14 9.01 14.74
N ASP A 130 -1.81 10.07 13.99
CA ASP A 130 -2.79 10.89 13.31
C ASP A 130 -3.45 10.13 12.14
N MET A 131 -2.67 9.34 11.39
CA MET A 131 -3.19 8.51 10.29
C MET A 131 -4.13 7.42 10.82
N ALA A 132 -3.80 6.81 11.95
CA ALA A 132 -4.66 5.82 12.61
C ALA A 132 -5.98 6.44 13.09
N GLU A 133 -5.93 7.65 13.66
CA GLU A 133 -7.13 8.40 14.05
C GLU A 133 -7.99 8.77 12.84
N ASP A 134 -7.38 9.09 11.68
CA ASP A 134 -8.11 9.34 10.44
C ASP A 134 -8.93 8.13 10.01
N VAL A 135 -8.29 6.94 10.00
CA VAL A 135 -8.96 5.69 9.65
C VAL A 135 -10.07 5.36 10.66
N TYR A 136 -9.84 5.57 11.96
CA TYR A 136 -10.88 5.40 12.97
C TYR A 136 -12.10 6.30 12.73
N GLN A 137 -11.84 7.58 12.46
CA GLN A 137 -12.92 8.54 12.18
C GLN A 137 -13.60 8.27 10.85
N PHE A 138 -12.87 7.82 9.83
CA PHE A 138 -13.42 7.36 8.55
C PHE A 138 -14.41 6.20 8.75
N ILE A 139 -14.00 5.15 9.45
CA ILE A 139 -14.83 3.99 9.77
C ILE A 139 -16.10 4.43 10.53
N THR A 140 -15.93 5.29 11.52
CA THR A 140 -17.03 5.80 12.35
C THR A 140 -17.99 6.68 11.57
N ALA A 141 -17.48 7.60 10.75
CA ALA A 141 -18.29 8.56 9.98
C ALA A 141 -19.13 7.87 8.89
N LEU A 142 -18.59 6.81 8.28
CA LEU A 142 -19.33 6.00 7.31
C LEU A 142 -20.22 4.93 7.96
N GLY A 143 -20.12 4.73 9.27
CA GLY A 143 -20.89 3.73 10.01
C GLY A 143 -20.52 2.29 9.65
N LEU A 144 -19.25 2.04 9.31
CA LEU A 144 -18.76 0.70 9.00
C LEU A 144 -18.68 -0.11 10.30
N GLU A 145 -19.44 -1.18 10.39
CA GLU A 145 -19.47 -2.02 11.60
C GLU A 145 -18.36 -3.07 11.52
N GLN A 146 -17.30 -2.90 12.33
CA GLN A 146 -16.16 -3.80 12.42
C GLN A 146 -15.65 -4.26 11.03
N PRO A 147 -15.19 -3.35 10.16
CA PRO A 147 -14.68 -3.73 8.85
C PRO A 147 -13.45 -4.64 8.97
N ALA A 148 -13.21 -5.46 7.95
CA ALA A 148 -11.89 -6.02 7.73
C ALA A 148 -10.92 -4.92 7.29
N TYR A 149 -9.65 -5.11 7.57
CA TYR A 149 -8.60 -4.14 7.23
C TYR A 149 -7.43 -4.83 6.53
N TYR A 150 -6.90 -4.19 5.50
CA TYR A 150 -5.62 -4.56 4.93
C TYR A 150 -4.73 -3.33 4.80
N GLY A 151 -3.51 -3.43 5.33
CA GLY A 151 -2.50 -2.38 5.26
C GLY A 151 -1.17 -2.87 4.71
N TRP A 152 -0.64 -2.14 3.72
CA TRP A 152 0.68 -2.40 3.16
C TRP A 152 1.70 -1.40 3.70
N SER A 153 2.85 -1.88 4.23
CA SER A 153 3.94 -1.04 4.75
C SER A 153 3.42 -0.06 5.81
N ASP A 154 3.44 1.26 5.58
CA ASP A 154 2.83 2.27 6.45
C ASP A 154 1.38 1.93 6.79
N GLY A 155 0.60 1.43 5.82
CA GLY A 155 -0.77 1.00 6.05
C GLY A 155 -0.87 -0.08 7.14
N GLY A 156 0.10 -0.99 7.22
CA GLY A 156 0.16 -1.99 8.28
C GLY A 156 0.48 -1.37 9.65
N ILE A 157 1.40 -0.40 9.69
CA ILE A 157 1.71 0.38 10.90
C ILE A 157 0.47 1.12 11.40
N ILE A 158 -0.27 1.76 10.47
CA ILE A 158 -1.53 2.46 10.75
C ILE A 158 -2.57 1.50 11.34
N GLY A 159 -2.72 0.28 10.77
CA GLY A 159 -3.65 -0.73 11.25
C GLY A 159 -3.33 -1.21 12.68
N LEU A 160 -2.05 -1.49 12.98
CA LEU A 160 -1.60 -1.84 14.34
C LEU A 160 -1.85 -0.69 15.31
N THR A 161 -1.49 0.53 14.94
CA THR A 161 -1.69 1.74 15.76
C THR A 161 -3.17 1.99 16.03
N LEU A 162 -4.04 1.76 15.03
CA LEU A 162 -5.49 1.87 15.15
C LEU A 162 -6.04 0.90 16.20
N GLU A 163 -5.73 -0.39 16.13
CA GLU A 163 -6.24 -1.38 17.10
C GLU A 163 -5.64 -1.20 18.50
N LEU A 164 -4.41 -0.70 18.62
CA LEU A 164 -3.83 -0.35 19.91
C LEU A 164 -4.54 0.87 20.55
N ALA A 165 -4.89 1.88 19.75
CA ALA A 165 -5.57 3.09 20.25
C ALA A 165 -7.08 2.90 20.45
N HIS A 166 -7.74 2.14 19.58
CA HIS A 166 -9.18 1.92 19.54
C HIS A 166 -9.51 0.41 19.41
N PRO A 167 -9.26 -0.39 20.45
CA PRO A 167 -9.44 -1.85 20.40
C PRO A 167 -10.87 -2.26 20.01
N GLY A 168 -10.96 -3.24 19.08
CA GLY A 168 -12.23 -3.78 18.60
C GLY A 168 -12.90 -2.92 17.51
N THR A 169 -12.16 -2.00 16.91
CA THR A 169 -12.62 -1.26 15.73
C THR A 169 -12.72 -2.17 14.51
N LEU A 170 -11.77 -3.08 14.35
CA LEU A 170 -11.70 -4.03 13.23
C LEU A 170 -12.23 -5.42 13.66
N SER A 171 -12.72 -6.21 12.68
CA SER A 171 -13.06 -7.62 12.90
C SER A 171 -11.84 -8.54 12.74
N LEU A 172 -10.97 -8.21 11.81
CA LEU A 172 -9.70 -8.88 11.50
C LEU A 172 -8.81 -7.93 10.71
N MET A 173 -7.53 -8.23 10.65
CA MET A 173 -6.55 -7.37 9.97
C MET A 173 -5.56 -8.23 9.17
N ALA A 174 -5.17 -7.75 7.99
CA ALA A 174 -4.01 -8.24 7.27
C ALA A 174 -2.98 -7.11 7.13
N ILE A 175 -1.70 -7.43 7.31
CA ILE A 175 -0.59 -6.49 7.18
C ILE A 175 0.53 -7.09 6.35
N SER A 176 1.10 -6.29 5.46
CA SER A 176 2.18 -6.68 4.55
C SER A 176 3.39 -5.78 4.71
N GLY A 177 4.60 -6.34 4.88
CA GLY A 177 5.84 -5.57 4.90
C GLY A 177 5.86 -4.47 5.97
N THR A 178 5.36 -4.77 7.17
CA THR A 178 5.18 -3.81 8.27
C THR A 178 6.33 -3.87 9.25
N ASN A 179 6.72 -2.72 9.83
CA ASN A 179 7.70 -2.64 10.90
C ASN A 179 7.13 -1.95 12.16
N LEU A 180 7.71 -2.26 13.32
CA LEU A 180 7.33 -1.68 14.63
C LEU A 180 8.21 -0.48 15.02
N TYR A 181 9.38 -0.38 14.42
CA TYR A 181 10.35 0.69 14.61
C TYR A 181 11.30 0.75 13.39
N PRO A 182 11.99 1.88 13.13
CA PRO A 182 12.83 2.06 11.94
C PRO A 182 13.90 0.97 11.74
N ASP A 183 14.52 0.48 12.84
CA ASP A 183 15.54 -0.58 12.79
C ASP A 183 14.98 -1.96 12.37
N GLY A 184 13.67 -2.08 12.16
CA GLY A 184 13.04 -3.27 11.59
C GLY A 184 13.22 -3.42 10.08
N ALA A 185 13.70 -2.36 9.40
CA ALA A 185 14.00 -2.36 7.97
C ALA A 185 15.50 -2.57 7.69
N ASP A 186 15.84 -2.83 6.41
CA ASP A 186 17.21 -3.01 5.94
C ASP A 186 18.08 -1.80 6.31
N PRO A 187 19.17 -1.97 7.08
CA PRO A 187 19.99 -0.86 7.57
C PRO A 187 20.70 -0.08 6.46
N GLU A 188 21.06 -0.72 5.32
CA GLU A 188 21.71 -0.01 4.20
C GLU A 188 20.69 0.90 3.50
N LEU A 189 19.43 0.46 3.41
CA LEU A 189 18.33 1.26 2.88
C LEU A 189 18.02 2.45 3.80
N MET A 190 17.95 2.23 5.11
CA MET A 190 17.69 3.28 6.08
C MET A 190 18.83 4.32 6.14
N GLU A 191 20.09 3.90 6.02
CA GLU A 191 21.23 4.81 5.91
C GLU A 191 21.15 5.67 4.63
N TYR A 192 20.73 5.06 3.51
CA TYR A 192 20.51 5.78 2.26
C TYR A 192 19.41 6.84 2.41
N PHE A 193 18.25 6.50 2.97
CA PHE A 193 17.16 7.45 3.19
C PHE A 193 17.57 8.57 4.14
N ALA A 194 18.32 8.27 5.19
CA ALA A 194 18.83 9.29 6.12
C ALA A 194 19.76 10.30 5.42
N ALA A 195 20.66 9.81 4.55
CA ALA A 195 21.56 10.68 3.79
C ALA A 195 20.82 11.54 2.76
N GLU A 196 19.85 10.97 2.04
CA GLU A 196 19.04 11.74 1.10
C GLU A 196 18.17 12.77 1.81
N ASN A 197 17.57 12.42 2.95
CA ASN A 197 16.74 13.34 3.73
C ASN A 197 17.54 14.48 4.36
N GLU A 198 18.82 14.26 4.72
CA GLU A 198 19.72 15.34 5.17
C GLU A 198 19.99 16.33 4.03
N ALA A 199 20.11 15.83 2.79
CA ALA A 199 20.38 16.66 1.62
C ALA A 199 19.12 17.38 1.11
N ASN A 200 17.98 16.69 1.10
CA ASN A 200 16.68 17.16 0.60
C ASN A 200 15.59 16.69 1.56
N PRO A 201 15.25 17.46 2.60
CA PRO A 201 14.27 17.06 3.60
C PRO A 201 12.91 16.76 2.99
N ASP A 202 12.39 15.55 3.23
CA ASP A 202 11.06 15.09 2.86
C ASP A 202 10.32 14.66 4.12
N PRO A 203 9.13 15.21 4.40
CA PRO A 203 8.36 14.87 5.60
C PRO A 203 7.96 13.38 5.68
N LEU A 204 7.69 12.70 4.54
CA LEU A 204 7.36 11.28 4.52
C LEU A 204 8.57 10.40 4.78
N VAL A 205 9.75 10.79 4.26
CA VAL A 205 11.01 10.11 4.61
C VAL A 205 11.36 10.34 6.08
N THR A 206 11.13 11.56 6.59
CA THR A 206 11.33 11.86 8.01
C THR A 206 10.46 10.99 8.90
N LEU A 207 9.19 10.76 8.54
CA LEU A 207 8.30 9.84 9.23
C LEU A 207 8.91 8.43 9.34
N MET A 208 9.33 7.83 8.22
CA MET A 208 9.94 6.48 8.21
C MET A 208 11.23 6.38 9.03
N LEU A 209 12.01 7.46 9.12
CA LEU A 209 13.27 7.50 9.87
C LEU A 209 13.07 7.67 11.38
N THR A 210 11.93 8.18 11.82
CA THR A 210 11.68 8.55 13.22
C THR A 210 10.54 7.78 13.88
N GLU A 211 9.65 7.21 13.10
CA GLU A 211 8.49 6.41 13.54
C GLU A 211 8.40 5.10 12.72
N PRO A 212 7.61 4.11 13.16
CA PRO A 212 6.91 4.06 14.44
C PRO A 212 7.85 3.73 15.62
N ASP A 213 7.30 3.77 16.86
CA ASP A 213 7.96 3.26 18.07
C ASP A 213 6.92 2.41 18.85
N ILE A 214 6.62 1.23 18.32
CA ILE A 214 5.64 0.29 18.89
C ILE A 214 6.39 -0.78 19.68
N ASP A 215 6.11 -0.90 20.98
CA ASP A 215 6.66 -2.01 21.79
C ASP A 215 6.01 -3.33 21.34
N PRO A 216 6.79 -4.34 20.92
CA PRO A 216 6.24 -5.65 20.57
C PRO A 216 5.32 -6.25 21.64
N ALA A 217 5.56 -5.93 22.93
CA ALA A 217 4.72 -6.40 24.02
C ALA A 217 3.29 -5.83 23.99
N ASP A 218 3.09 -4.66 23.40
CA ASP A 218 1.77 -4.04 23.29
C ASP A 218 0.86 -4.80 22.31
N LEU A 219 1.46 -5.49 21.31
CA LEU A 219 0.72 -6.30 20.33
C LEU A 219 -0.06 -7.45 20.98
N ALA A 220 0.32 -7.88 22.18
CA ALA A 220 -0.42 -8.88 22.94
C ALA A 220 -1.85 -8.42 23.33
N SER A 221 -2.17 -7.14 23.20
CA SER A 221 -3.51 -6.60 23.43
C SER A 221 -4.43 -6.64 22.19
N ILE A 222 -3.90 -6.98 21.03
CA ILE A 222 -4.67 -7.11 19.78
C ILE A 222 -5.24 -8.51 19.68
N ASP A 223 -6.52 -8.66 20.08
CA ASP A 223 -7.19 -9.99 20.17
C ASP A 223 -7.85 -10.45 18.86
N ILE A 224 -7.91 -9.59 17.82
CA ILE A 224 -8.48 -9.95 16.51
C ILE A 224 -7.53 -10.87 15.73
N PRO A 225 -8.02 -11.68 14.78
CA PRO A 225 -7.17 -12.42 13.85
C PRO A 225 -6.31 -11.47 13.00
N VAL A 226 -5.02 -11.77 12.85
CA VAL A 226 -4.09 -10.97 12.04
C VAL A 226 -3.31 -11.86 11.08
N LEU A 227 -3.45 -11.61 9.77
CA LEU A 227 -2.57 -12.16 8.75
C LEU A 227 -1.34 -11.25 8.61
N VAL A 228 -0.16 -11.79 8.87
CA VAL A 228 1.13 -11.11 8.70
C VAL A 228 1.80 -11.65 7.44
N THR A 229 2.10 -10.80 6.46
CA THR A 229 2.75 -11.22 5.23
C THR A 229 4.00 -10.40 4.93
N ALA A 230 4.96 -11.01 4.25
CA ALA A 230 6.12 -10.35 3.66
C ALA A 230 6.65 -11.15 2.48
N GLY A 231 7.34 -10.51 1.55
CA GLY A 231 8.15 -11.20 0.56
C GLY A 231 9.39 -11.83 1.18
N SER A 232 9.91 -12.89 0.60
CA SER A 232 11.18 -13.48 1.09
C SER A 232 12.40 -12.62 0.77
N GLU A 233 12.27 -11.65 -0.16
CA GLU A 233 13.27 -10.65 -0.52
C GLU A 233 12.82 -9.22 -0.08
N ASP A 234 11.97 -9.13 0.96
CA ASP A 234 11.44 -7.87 1.50
C ASP A 234 12.54 -6.99 2.10
N VAL A 235 12.33 -5.67 2.10
CA VAL A 235 13.19 -4.69 2.79
C VAL A 235 12.96 -4.67 4.30
N ILE A 236 11.83 -5.19 4.78
CA ILE A 236 11.61 -5.45 6.21
C ILE A 236 12.33 -6.76 6.57
N LEU A 237 13.16 -6.69 7.60
CA LEU A 237 13.95 -7.83 8.02
C LEU A 237 13.06 -9.04 8.39
N ALA A 238 13.41 -10.22 7.90
CA ALA A 238 12.62 -11.43 8.13
C ALA A 238 12.44 -11.74 9.63
N GLU A 239 13.47 -11.51 10.45
CA GLU A 239 13.37 -11.62 11.90
C GLU A 239 12.44 -10.60 12.54
N HIS A 240 12.28 -9.42 11.92
CA HIS A 240 11.34 -8.40 12.39
C HIS A 240 9.89 -8.78 12.05
N THR A 241 9.63 -9.29 10.84
CA THR A 241 8.33 -9.85 10.46
C THR A 241 7.94 -11.01 11.37
N GLN A 242 8.88 -11.90 11.70
CA GLN A 242 8.66 -13.00 12.65
C GLN A 242 8.36 -12.48 14.06
N LEU A 243 9.08 -11.44 14.53
CA LEU A 243 8.81 -10.79 15.82
C LEU A 243 7.39 -10.27 15.91
N ILE A 244 6.88 -9.62 14.85
CA ILE A 244 5.49 -9.14 14.81
C ILE A 244 4.52 -10.31 14.95
N ALA A 245 4.69 -11.35 14.14
CA ALA A 245 3.83 -12.52 14.18
C ALA A 245 3.86 -13.21 15.56
N ASP A 246 5.04 -13.37 16.16
CA ASP A 246 5.19 -14.01 17.49
C ASP A 246 4.59 -13.17 18.64
N SER A 247 4.46 -11.85 18.45
CA SER A 247 3.95 -10.91 19.46
C SER A 247 2.42 -10.78 19.44
N LEU A 248 1.78 -11.16 18.35
CA LEU A 248 0.33 -11.14 18.17
C LEU A 248 -0.28 -12.47 18.64
N PRO A 249 -1.33 -12.45 19.49
CA PRO A 249 -1.89 -13.69 20.05
C PRO A 249 -2.62 -14.57 19.02
N ASN A 250 -3.15 -13.99 17.95
CA ASN A 250 -3.95 -14.65 16.93
C ASN A 250 -3.42 -14.35 15.53
N SER A 251 -2.13 -14.59 15.29
CA SER A 251 -1.48 -14.32 14.01
C SER A 251 -1.34 -15.56 13.13
N GLU A 252 -1.40 -15.33 11.82
CA GLU A 252 -0.99 -16.23 10.77
C GLU A 252 0.14 -15.58 9.98
N LEU A 253 1.27 -16.28 9.80
CA LEU A 253 2.43 -15.74 9.07
C LEU A 253 2.58 -16.42 7.72
N VAL A 254 2.63 -15.61 6.65
CA VAL A 254 2.88 -16.07 5.28
C VAL A 254 4.06 -15.30 4.68
N ILE A 255 5.15 -16.03 4.37
CA ILE A 255 6.27 -15.48 3.59
C ILE A 255 6.10 -15.90 2.13
N VAL A 256 5.99 -14.95 1.23
CA VAL A 256 5.80 -15.19 -0.20
C VAL A 256 7.17 -15.37 -0.87
N ASP A 257 7.47 -16.60 -1.29
CA ASP A 257 8.80 -16.97 -1.79
C ASP A 257 9.14 -16.28 -3.11
N GLY A 258 10.32 -15.68 -3.20
CA GLY A 258 10.82 -14.97 -4.38
C GLY A 258 10.29 -13.56 -4.57
N GLU A 259 9.33 -13.12 -3.74
CA GLU A 259 8.72 -11.80 -3.82
C GLU A 259 9.46 -10.79 -2.94
N ASP A 260 9.36 -9.51 -3.34
CA ASP A 260 9.92 -8.39 -2.61
C ASP A 260 8.82 -7.60 -1.85
N HIS A 261 9.13 -6.37 -1.42
CA HIS A 261 8.23 -5.54 -0.61
C HIS A 261 6.89 -5.17 -1.30
N SER A 262 6.85 -5.20 -2.64
CA SER A 262 5.71 -4.72 -3.44
C SER A 262 5.21 -5.74 -4.48
N SER A 263 6.08 -6.62 -4.97
CA SER A 263 5.82 -7.41 -6.17
C SER A 263 4.67 -8.42 -6.05
N TYR A 264 4.33 -8.87 -4.83
CA TYR A 264 3.17 -9.74 -4.59
C TYR A 264 1.88 -8.97 -4.29
N ILE A 265 1.95 -7.62 -4.29
CA ILE A 265 0.85 -6.70 -4.00
C ILE A 265 0.49 -5.93 -5.28
N GLN A 266 1.34 -4.99 -5.69
CA GLN A 266 1.04 -4.10 -6.81
C GLN A 266 1.00 -4.84 -8.15
N GLY A 267 -0.18 -4.81 -8.81
CA GLY A 267 -0.38 -5.47 -10.10
C GLY A 267 -0.31 -6.99 -10.04
N SER A 268 -0.47 -7.58 -8.86
CA SER A 268 -0.38 -9.02 -8.60
C SER A 268 -1.69 -9.53 -7.99
N GLU A 269 -2.07 -10.76 -8.32
CA GLU A 269 -3.24 -11.41 -7.71
C GLU A 269 -2.91 -12.12 -6.38
N ILE A 270 -1.63 -12.19 -6.00
CA ILE A 270 -1.18 -13.01 -4.88
C ILE A 270 -1.78 -12.51 -3.57
N MET A 271 -1.61 -11.23 -3.25
CA MET A 271 -2.09 -10.69 -1.97
C MET A 271 -3.62 -10.69 -1.88
N GLY A 272 -4.32 -10.35 -2.95
CA GLY A 272 -5.78 -10.39 -2.97
C GLY A 272 -6.32 -11.80 -2.73
N ASN A 273 -5.69 -12.84 -3.30
CA ASN A 273 -6.07 -14.24 -3.04
C ASN A 273 -5.81 -14.62 -1.57
N LEU A 274 -4.64 -14.28 -1.00
CA LEU A 274 -4.33 -14.51 0.41
C LEU A 274 -5.34 -13.83 1.34
N LEU A 275 -5.71 -12.59 1.02
CA LEU A 275 -6.67 -11.84 1.79
C LEU A 275 -8.06 -12.46 1.73
N ILE A 276 -8.54 -12.87 0.55
CA ILE A 276 -9.84 -13.52 0.38
C ILE A 276 -9.90 -14.85 1.15
N ASP A 277 -8.86 -15.67 1.06
CA ASP A 277 -8.77 -16.93 1.79
C ASP A 277 -8.84 -16.68 3.31
N PHE A 278 -8.07 -15.73 3.82
CA PHE A 278 -8.06 -15.34 5.23
C PHE A 278 -9.44 -14.82 5.71
N LEU A 279 -10.09 -13.94 4.94
CA LEU A 279 -11.43 -13.45 5.24
C LEU A 279 -12.44 -14.60 5.36
N GLN A 280 -12.43 -15.56 4.42
CA GLN A 280 -13.35 -16.69 4.39
C GLN A 280 -13.08 -17.70 5.53
N GLU A 281 -11.81 -17.98 5.85
CA GLU A 281 -11.44 -18.89 6.95
C GLU A 281 -11.92 -18.36 8.31
N HIS A 282 -11.96 -17.05 8.49
CA HIS A 282 -12.47 -16.41 9.70
C HIS A 282 -13.98 -16.07 9.63
N GLY A 283 -14.69 -16.49 8.57
CA GLY A 283 -16.14 -16.30 8.44
C GLY A 283 -16.55 -14.84 8.16
N TYR A 284 -15.63 -14.08 7.67
CA TYR A 284 -15.85 -12.68 7.27
C TYR A 284 -16.52 -12.55 5.91
#